data_3e9506c03e29eb79953060e5178daa28
#
_entry.id   3e9506c03e29eb79953060e5178daa28
#
_cell.length_a   1.000
_cell.length_b   1.000
_cell.length_c   1.000
_cell.angle_alpha   90.00
_cell.angle_beta   90.00
_cell.angle_gamma   90.00
#
_symmetry.space_group_name_H-M   'P 1'
#
loop_
_entity.id
_entity.type
_entity.pdbx_description
1 polymer ?
#
loop_
_entity_poly.entity_id
_entity_poly.type
_entity_poly.pdbx_seq_one_letter_code
_entity_poly.pdbx_strand_id
1 'polypeptide(L)'
;MSYLPKEKVKFELKMNCDERGSFTELLKTEECGQFSVNISKAGITKGQHWHNTKWEFFIVVKGKALIQERRIGTDEVIEFEVSGEKIEAVHMLPGYTHNIINLSQTEDLVTLMWANEQLDPNRPDTYFEKV
;
A
#
# COMPACT_ATOMS: atom_id res chain seq x y z
N MET A 1 35.15 -17.55 7.46
CA MET A 1 33.92 -16.74 7.66
C MET A 1 34.19 -15.32 7.18
N SER A 2 33.32 -14.77 6.35
CA SER A 2 33.43 -13.40 5.89
C SER A 2 32.41 -12.52 6.58
N TYR A 3 32.82 -11.29 6.89
CA TYR A 3 31.96 -10.30 7.52
C TYR A 3 31.61 -9.20 6.53
N LEU A 4 30.36 -8.79 6.51
CA LEU A 4 29.95 -7.63 5.72
C LEU A 4 30.43 -6.34 6.37
N PRO A 5 30.93 -5.37 5.58
CA PRO A 5 31.19 -4.02 6.10
C PRO A 5 29.94 -3.40 6.71
N LYS A 6 30.11 -2.52 7.69
CA LYS A 6 28.96 -1.85 8.37
C LYS A 6 27.99 -1.20 7.38
N GLU A 7 28.51 -0.53 6.36
CA GLU A 7 27.71 0.16 5.34
C GLU A 7 26.87 -0.79 4.48
N LYS A 8 27.21 -2.09 4.48
CA LYS A 8 26.41 -3.10 3.78
C LYS A 8 25.42 -3.81 4.67
N VAL A 9 25.57 -3.67 5.99
CA VAL A 9 24.65 -4.25 6.97
C VAL A 9 23.49 -3.31 7.24
N LYS A 10 23.76 -2.00 7.25
CA LYS A 10 22.73 -0.97 7.44
C LYS A 10 22.76 -0.01 6.25
N PHE A 11 21.65 0.20 5.61
CA PHE A 11 21.53 1.15 4.49
C PHE A 11 20.18 1.85 4.53
N GLU A 12 20.14 3.04 3.95
CA GLU A 12 18.92 3.82 3.86
C GLU A 12 18.03 3.31 2.73
N LEU A 13 16.74 3.39 2.95
CA LEU A 13 15.73 3.16 1.92
C LEU A 13 15.21 4.51 1.44
N LYS A 14 14.95 4.61 0.15
CA LYS A 14 14.44 5.83 -0.43
C LYS A 14 12.98 6.05 -0.03
N MET A 15 12.72 7.12 0.68
CA MET A 15 11.37 7.58 0.99
C MET A 15 10.89 8.50 -0.13
N ASN A 16 9.78 8.15 -0.77
CA ASN A 16 9.13 9.01 -1.77
C ASN A 16 8.09 9.84 -1.03
N CYS A 17 8.41 11.11 -0.80
CA CYS A 17 7.61 12.01 0.02
C CYS A 17 6.91 13.07 -0.82
N ASP A 18 5.68 13.40 -0.45
CA ASP A 18 4.94 14.55 -0.97
C ASP A 18 4.02 15.10 0.14
N GLU A 19 3.12 16.02 -0.19
CA GLU A 19 2.22 16.65 0.78
C GLU A 19 1.21 15.68 1.39
N ARG A 20 1.01 14.50 0.80
CA ARG A 20 0.08 13.49 1.28
C ARG A 20 0.71 12.53 2.29
N GLY A 21 2.02 12.46 2.35
CA GLY A 21 2.76 11.55 3.21
C GLY A 21 3.95 10.94 2.48
N SER A 22 4.15 9.64 2.62
CA SER A 22 5.29 8.97 2.01
C SER A 22 4.95 7.54 1.56
N PHE A 23 5.75 7.07 0.61
CA PHE A 23 5.73 5.67 0.17
C PHE A 23 7.18 5.18 0.06
N THR A 24 7.47 4.06 0.70
CA THR A 24 8.82 3.50 0.72
C THR A 24 8.77 2.02 0.35
N GLU A 25 9.48 1.65 -0.70
CA GLU A 25 9.68 0.24 -1.05
C GLU A 25 10.70 -0.36 -0.07
N LEU A 26 10.29 -1.37 0.69
CA LEU A 26 11.12 -1.98 1.73
C LEU A 26 11.93 -3.15 1.16
N LEU A 27 11.26 -4.07 0.48
CA LEU A 27 11.88 -5.22 -0.16
C LEU A 27 11.28 -5.42 -1.54
N LYS A 28 12.14 -5.66 -2.53
CA LYS A 28 11.74 -6.06 -3.88
C LYS A 28 12.46 -7.34 -4.22
N THR A 29 11.72 -8.37 -4.59
CA THR A 29 12.27 -9.67 -4.93
C THR A 29 11.73 -10.13 -6.28
N GLU A 30 12.48 -10.95 -7.00
CA GLU A 30 12.04 -11.47 -8.29
C GLU A 30 10.92 -12.50 -8.15
N GLU A 31 10.92 -13.28 -7.07
CA GLU A 31 9.99 -14.40 -6.89
C GLU A 31 8.92 -14.17 -5.83
N CYS A 32 9.18 -13.28 -4.86
CA CYS A 32 8.32 -13.11 -3.69
C CYS A 32 7.62 -11.74 -3.64
N GLY A 33 7.59 -11.02 -4.75
CA GLY A 33 6.90 -9.75 -4.84
C GLY A 33 7.62 -8.57 -4.17
N GLN A 34 6.84 -7.59 -3.77
CA GLN A 34 7.34 -6.33 -3.20
C GLN A 34 6.66 -6.02 -1.88
N PHE A 35 7.45 -5.60 -0.89
CA PHE A 35 6.97 -5.13 0.40
C PHE A 35 7.22 -3.62 0.51
N SER A 36 6.20 -2.86 0.93
CA SER A 36 6.27 -1.40 0.99
C SER A 36 5.59 -0.89 2.26
N VAL A 37 5.95 0.32 2.67
CA VAL A 37 5.22 1.05 3.71
C VAL A 37 4.68 2.36 3.15
N ASN A 38 3.42 2.62 3.44
CA ASN A 38 2.74 3.85 3.05
C ASN A 38 2.35 4.63 4.29
N ILE A 39 2.70 5.90 4.32
CA ILE A 39 2.29 6.82 5.36
C ILE A 39 1.38 7.86 4.73
N SER A 40 0.15 7.95 5.22
CA SER A 40 -0.82 8.96 4.78
C SER A 40 -1.08 9.96 5.88
N LYS A 41 -0.98 11.23 5.57
CA LYS A 41 -1.33 12.29 6.50
C LYS A 41 -2.82 12.31 6.79
N ALA A 42 -3.22 13.05 7.82
CA ALA A 42 -4.62 13.16 8.25
C ALA A 42 -5.55 13.48 7.09
N GLY A 43 -6.66 12.77 6.99
CA GLY A 43 -7.71 13.00 6.00
C GLY A 43 -7.38 12.60 4.56
N ILE A 44 -6.19 12.11 4.29
CA ILE A 44 -5.75 11.80 2.92
C ILE A 44 -6.34 10.47 2.43
N THR A 45 -6.75 10.46 1.17
CA THR A 45 -7.14 9.27 0.42
C THR A 45 -6.09 8.96 -0.62
N LYS A 46 -5.64 7.71 -0.66
CA LYS A 46 -4.70 7.21 -1.67
C LYS A 46 -5.30 6.02 -2.41
N GLY A 47 -4.74 5.72 -3.58
CA GLY A 47 -5.20 4.65 -4.44
C GLY A 47 -6.09 5.20 -5.56
N GLN A 48 -7.37 4.85 -5.56
CA GLN A 48 -8.31 5.17 -6.65
C GLN A 48 -7.82 4.57 -7.96
N HIS A 49 -7.41 3.31 -7.89
CA HIS A 49 -6.90 2.57 -9.04
C HIS A 49 -7.14 1.08 -8.89
N TRP A 50 -6.96 0.36 -9.98
CA TRP A 50 -7.05 -1.10 -10.00
C TRP A 50 -5.90 -1.70 -10.79
N HIS A 51 -5.70 -2.99 -10.60
CA HIS A 51 -4.65 -3.77 -11.26
C HIS A 51 -5.26 -4.94 -12.01
N ASN A 52 -4.61 -5.35 -13.09
CA ASN A 52 -5.07 -6.48 -13.91
C ASN A 52 -4.55 -7.83 -13.37
N THR A 53 -3.26 -7.93 -13.10
CA THR A 53 -2.63 -9.16 -12.59
C THR A 53 -2.09 -9.02 -11.19
N LYS A 54 -1.68 -7.82 -10.79
CA LYS A 54 -1.13 -7.57 -9.47
C LYS A 54 -2.24 -7.63 -8.42
N TRP A 55 -1.97 -8.33 -7.33
CA TRP A 55 -2.81 -8.31 -6.14
C TRP A 55 -1.99 -7.97 -4.93
N GLU A 56 -2.64 -7.41 -3.92
CA GLU A 56 -1.96 -6.83 -2.78
C GLU A 56 -2.66 -7.20 -1.48
N PHE A 57 -1.89 -7.18 -0.38
CA PHE A 57 -2.45 -7.14 0.96
C PHE A 57 -2.08 -5.82 1.61
N PHE A 58 -3.05 -5.15 2.21
CA PHE A 58 -2.83 -3.95 3.01
C PHE A 58 -3.02 -4.30 4.48
N ILE A 59 -2.07 -3.87 5.31
CA ILE A 59 -2.06 -4.13 6.74
C ILE A 59 -1.81 -2.81 7.45
N VAL A 60 -2.84 -2.26 8.08
CA VAL A 60 -2.70 -1.03 8.87
C VAL A 60 -2.07 -1.38 10.21
N VAL A 61 -0.96 -0.72 10.55
CA VAL A 61 -0.23 -0.97 11.80
C VAL A 61 -0.32 0.22 12.76
N LYS A 62 -0.73 1.39 12.30
CA LYS A 62 -0.96 2.58 13.12
C LYS A 62 -2.03 3.46 12.49
N GLY A 63 -2.96 3.94 13.31
CA GLY A 63 -4.05 4.82 12.87
C GLY A 63 -5.32 4.06 12.57
N LYS A 64 -6.29 4.77 11.98
CA LYS A 64 -7.59 4.22 11.58
C LYS A 64 -7.86 4.56 10.13
N ALA A 65 -8.31 3.57 9.38
CA ALA A 65 -8.56 3.72 7.95
C ALA A 65 -9.87 3.08 7.53
N LEU A 66 -10.42 3.62 6.43
CA LEU A 66 -11.47 2.98 5.65
C LEU A 66 -10.84 2.54 4.33
N ILE A 67 -10.99 1.26 4.01
CA ILE A 67 -10.59 0.71 2.72
C ILE A 67 -11.86 0.44 1.93
N GLN A 68 -11.92 0.92 0.70
CA GLN A 68 -13.04 0.69 -0.20
C GLN A 68 -12.56 -0.06 -1.44
N GLU A 69 -13.36 -1.04 -1.86
CA GLU A 69 -13.11 -1.82 -3.07
C GLU A 69 -14.41 -1.92 -3.87
N ARG A 70 -14.30 -1.80 -5.19
CA ARG A 70 -15.43 -1.99 -6.12
C ARG A 70 -14.94 -2.75 -7.35
N ARG A 71 -15.64 -3.82 -7.68
CA ARG A 71 -15.34 -4.57 -8.92
C ARG A 71 -15.59 -3.67 -10.13
N ILE A 72 -14.65 -3.64 -11.05
CA ILE A 72 -14.77 -2.86 -12.29
C ILE A 72 -16.03 -3.31 -13.07
N GLY A 73 -16.80 -2.33 -13.54
CA GLY A 73 -18.03 -2.57 -14.26
C GLY A 73 -19.26 -2.79 -13.37
N THR A 74 -19.11 -2.65 -12.06
CA THR A 74 -20.23 -2.74 -11.10
C THR A 74 -20.29 -1.51 -10.22
N ASP A 75 -21.41 -1.32 -9.51
CA ASP A 75 -21.63 -0.18 -8.62
C ASP A 75 -21.54 -0.57 -7.14
N GLU A 76 -21.34 -1.84 -6.81
CA GLU A 76 -21.27 -2.30 -5.43
C GLU A 76 -19.92 -1.99 -4.80
N VAL A 77 -19.94 -1.17 -3.76
CA VAL A 77 -18.74 -0.82 -2.97
C VAL A 77 -18.69 -1.67 -1.71
N ILE A 78 -17.57 -2.34 -1.50
CA ILE A 78 -17.28 -3.09 -0.27
C ILE A 78 -16.35 -2.23 0.58
N GLU A 79 -16.65 -2.12 1.88
CA GLU A 79 -15.91 -1.27 2.80
C GLU A 79 -15.40 -2.05 3.99
N PHE A 80 -14.16 -1.73 4.41
CA PHE A 80 -13.53 -2.31 5.59
C PHE A 80 -12.97 -1.21 6.46
N GLU A 81 -13.38 -1.14 7.73
CA GLU A 81 -12.70 -0.32 8.72
C GLU A 81 -11.57 -1.13 9.35
N VAL A 82 -10.38 -0.57 9.38
CA VAL A 82 -9.17 -1.21 9.92
C VAL A 82 -8.40 -0.23 10.80
N SER A 83 -7.64 -0.76 11.74
CA SER A 83 -6.82 0.07 12.63
C SER A 83 -5.58 -0.66 13.11
N GLY A 84 -4.62 0.10 13.64
CA GLY A 84 -3.43 -0.47 14.27
C GLY A 84 -3.70 -1.12 15.62
N GLU A 85 -4.90 -0.94 16.20
CA GLU A 85 -5.28 -1.57 17.46
C GLU A 85 -5.64 -3.05 17.28
N LYS A 86 -6.08 -3.41 16.08
CA LYS A 86 -6.38 -4.80 15.70
C LYS A 86 -5.80 -5.04 14.33
N ILE A 87 -4.70 -5.78 14.26
CA ILE A 87 -3.96 -6.00 13.01
C ILE A 87 -4.73 -6.97 12.12
N GLU A 88 -5.14 -6.47 10.95
CA GLU A 88 -5.89 -7.24 9.96
C GLU A 88 -5.28 -7.02 8.58
N ALA A 89 -5.30 -8.04 7.74
CA ALA A 89 -4.89 -7.94 6.34
C ALA A 89 -6.13 -7.82 5.47
N VAL A 90 -6.13 -6.86 4.55
CA VAL A 90 -7.18 -6.70 3.55
C VAL A 90 -6.62 -7.03 2.18
N HIS A 91 -7.26 -7.95 1.48
CA HIS A 91 -6.86 -8.40 0.15
C HIS A 91 -7.40 -7.44 -0.92
N MET A 92 -6.50 -6.81 -1.65
CA MET A 92 -6.84 -5.97 -2.81
C MET A 92 -6.80 -6.84 -4.05
N LEU A 93 -7.97 -7.26 -4.51
CA LEU A 93 -8.12 -8.21 -5.61
C LEU A 93 -7.86 -7.57 -6.97
N PRO A 94 -7.26 -8.30 -7.94
CA PRO A 94 -7.22 -7.85 -9.33
C PRO A 94 -8.62 -7.55 -9.86
N GLY A 95 -8.75 -6.51 -10.69
CA GLY A 95 -10.04 -6.13 -11.26
C GLY A 95 -10.97 -5.39 -10.30
N TYR A 96 -10.48 -5.02 -9.11
CA TYR A 96 -11.20 -4.17 -8.17
C TYR A 96 -10.46 -2.84 -8.01
N THR A 97 -11.14 -1.74 -8.29
CA THR A 97 -10.61 -0.44 -7.94
C THR A 97 -10.69 -0.25 -6.43
N HIS A 98 -9.64 0.28 -5.84
CA HIS A 98 -9.54 0.39 -4.39
C HIS A 98 -8.93 1.71 -3.95
N ASN A 99 -9.19 2.07 -2.72
CA ASN A 99 -8.55 3.19 -2.05
C ASN A 99 -8.32 2.87 -0.58
N ILE A 100 -7.55 3.72 0.07
CA ILE A 100 -7.40 3.73 1.52
C ILE A 100 -7.50 5.17 2.02
N ILE A 101 -8.36 5.39 3.00
CA ILE A 101 -8.70 6.71 3.54
C ILE A 101 -8.24 6.79 4.98
N ASN A 102 -7.40 7.78 5.31
CA ASN A 102 -7.06 8.05 6.69
C ASN A 102 -8.23 8.76 7.37
N LEU A 103 -8.87 8.08 8.31
CA LEU A 103 -10.04 8.60 9.02
C LEU A 103 -9.69 9.61 10.11
N SER A 104 -8.43 9.70 10.52
CA SER A 104 -8.00 10.68 11.52
C SER A 104 -7.89 12.07 10.92
N GLN A 105 -8.25 13.09 11.72
CA GLN A 105 -8.09 14.50 11.36
C GLN A 105 -6.75 15.07 11.85
N THR A 106 -6.00 14.30 12.63
CA THR A 106 -4.78 14.79 13.30
C THR A 106 -3.57 13.88 13.18
N GLU A 107 -3.76 12.58 12.96
CA GLU A 107 -2.68 11.60 13.02
C GLU A 107 -2.39 10.95 11.67
N ASP A 108 -1.14 10.54 11.50
CA ASP A 108 -0.71 9.76 10.34
C ASP A 108 -1.28 8.34 10.37
N LEU A 109 -1.50 7.80 9.19
CA LEU A 109 -1.86 6.40 8.98
C LEU A 109 -0.64 5.66 8.45
N VAL A 110 -0.29 4.54 9.06
CA VAL A 110 0.82 3.71 8.60
C VAL A 110 0.28 2.36 8.13
N THR A 111 0.53 2.07 6.87
CA THR A 111 0.05 0.84 6.20
C THR A 111 1.23 0.08 5.61
N LEU A 112 1.34 -1.20 5.95
CA LEU A 112 2.24 -2.11 5.26
C LEU A 112 1.50 -2.69 4.06
N MET A 113 2.21 -2.83 2.94
CA MET A 113 1.64 -3.28 1.68
C MET A 113 2.53 -4.36 1.08
N TRP A 114 1.94 -5.51 0.77
CA TRP A 114 2.63 -6.56 0.05
C TRP A 114 1.93 -6.78 -1.30
N ALA A 115 2.72 -6.89 -2.36
CA ALA A 115 2.23 -7.18 -3.71
C ALA A 115 2.93 -8.41 -4.26
N ASN A 116 2.19 -9.22 -5.04
CA ASN A 116 2.72 -10.45 -5.63
C ASN A 116 3.79 -10.22 -6.70
N GLU A 117 3.86 -8.99 -7.21
CA GLU A 117 4.83 -8.62 -8.25
C GLU A 117 5.43 -7.24 -7.96
N GLN A 118 6.61 -6.99 -8.48
CA GLN A 118 7.29 -5.70 -8.33
C GLN A 118 6.60 -4.63 -9.17
N LEU A 119 6.65 -3.38 -8.69
CA LEU A 119 6.29 -2.25 -9.51
C LEU A 119 7.33 -2.08 -10.61
N ASP A 120 6.89 -2.19 -11.85
CA ASP A 120 7.71 -1.94 -13.04
C ASP A 120 7.22 -0.64 -13.69
N PRO A 121 8.01 0.46 -13.62
CA PRO A 121 7.60 1.74 -14.22
C PRO A 121 7.38 1.67 -15.74
N ASN A 122 7.99 0.70 -16.42
CA ASN A 122 7.84 0.51 -17.87
C ASN A 122 6.57 -0.29 -18.22
N ARG A 123 6.02 -1.02 -17.26
CA ARG A 123 4.78 -1.79 -17.42
C ARG A 123 3.96 -1.67 -16.13
N PRO A 124 3.54 -0.46 -15.77
CA PRO A 124 2.75 -0.29 -14.56
C PRO A 124 1.37 -0.90 -14.80
N ASP A 125 1.07 -1.98 -14.12
CA ASP A 125 -0.25 -2.61 -14.14
C ASP A 125 -1.19 -1.83 -13.22
N THR A 126 -1.37 -0.54 -13.52
CA THR A 126 -2.16 0.37 -12.70
C THR A 126 -3.06 1.23 -13.58
N TYR A 127 -4.35 1.20 -13.30
CA TYR A 127 -5.38 1.91 -14.05
C TYR A 127 -6.21 2.75 -13.08
N PHE A 128 -6.32 4.04 -13.35
CA PHE A 128 -6.97 4.97 -12.43
C PHE A 128 -8.49 4.99 -12.65
N GLU A 129 -9.22 4.72 -11.57
CA GLU A 129 -10.67 4.80 -11.54
C GLU A 129 -11.12 4.93 -10.08
N LYS A 130 -11.92 5.94 -9.77
CA LYS A 130 -12.43 6.11 -8.41
C LYS A 130 -13.35 4.95 -8.03
N VAL A 131 -13.27 4.61 -6.77
CA VAL A 131 -14.19 3.63 -6.18
C VAL A 131 -15.63 4.12 -6.21
#